data_6d9bb244d6a76763badebc315d8031eb
#
_entry.id   6d9bb244d6a76763badebc315d8031eb
#
_cell.length_a   1.000
_cell.length_b   1.000
_cell.length_c   1.000
_cell.angle_alpha   90.00
_cell.angle_beta   90.00
_cell.angle_gamma   90.00
#
_symmetry.space_group_name_H-M   'P 1'
#
loop_
_entity.id
_entity.type
_entity.pdbx_description
1 polymer ?
#
loop_
_entity_poly.entity_id
_entity_poly.type
_entity_poly.pdbx_seq_one_letter_code
_entity_poly.pdbx_strand_id
1 'polypeptide(L)'
;MMHSFKTRLAVGVLAASLALCAQAADVTGAGASFIYPVMSKWSADYNAATKKQVNYQSIGSGGGIAQIKAASVDFGSSDAPLKPEELAAAGLAQFPSVIGGVVPVVNVPGIAAGTLKLDGKTLGDIFLGKVSTWNDPAIAALNPGVKLPEGKITVVHRSDGSGTSFNFTNYLSKVNPDWKGKVGEGTAVQWPTGIGGKGNEGVAAYVKQIKGGIGYVELSYALQNKMAYTAMKNAAGKFVQPSDETFAAAANSADWGTAKDFYLVMTNAAGDNAWPITATNFILVQKKPKNPAGLKNTLEFFRWVYTKGDAQAKQLDYVPLPDTLVTQIEAYWAKNLPH
;
A
#
# COMPACT_ATOMS: atom_id res chain seq x y z
N MET A 1 -87.74 -1.86 17.83
CA MET A 1 -86.94 -2.92 17.17
C MET A 1 -86.13 -2.28 16.02
N MET A 2 -84.87 -1.97 16.25
CA MET A 2 -83.97 -1.42 15.18
C MET A 2 -82.67 -2.18 15.20
N HIS A 3 -82.41 -2.92 14.14
CA HIS A 3 -81.19 -3.64 13.95
C HIS A 3 -80.17 -2.73 13.29
N SER A 4 -79.06 -2.45 13.98
CA SER A 4 -77.93 -1.73 13.47
C SER A 4 -76.95 -2.68 12.72
N PHE A 5 -76.78 -2.49 11.44
CA PHE A 5 -75.80 -3.15 10.63
C PHE A 5 -74.48 -2.39 10.77
N LYS A 6 -73.46 -3.03 11.39
CA LYS A 6 -72.06 -2.50 11.41
C LYS A 6 -71.29 -3.09 10.24
N THR A 7 -71.04 -2.28 9.22
CA THR A 7 -70.16 -2.59 8.11
C THR A 7 -68.74 -2.43 8.60
N ARG A 8 -67.93 -3.53 8.61
CA ARG A 8 -66.47 -3.49 8.87
C ARG A 8 -65.78 -3.33 7.56
N LEU A 9 -65.16 -2.16 7.35
CA LEU A 9 -64.20 -1.90 6.24
C LEU A 9 -62.85 -2.52 6.63
N ALA A 10 -62.43 -3.57 5.93
CA ALA A 10 -61.11 -4.15 6.04
C ALA A 10 -60.14 -3.38 5.11
N VAL A 11 -59.30 -2.52 5.69
CA VAL A 11 -58.20 -1.89 4.97
C VAL A 11 -57.04 -2.86 4.93
N GLY A 12 -56.84 -3.49 3.78
CA GLY A 12 -55.66 -4.31 3.51
C GLY A 12 -54.46 -3.40 3.22
N VAL A 13 -53.52 -3.28 4.17
CA VAL A 13 -52.21 -2.65 3.96
C VAL A 13 -51.33 -3.66 3.24
N LEU A 14 -51.16 -3.49 1.94
CA LEU A 14 -50.12 -4.21 1.15
C LEU A 14 -48.78 -3.61 1.51
N ALA A 15 -48.04 -4.22 2.45
CA ALA A 15 -46.66 -3.89 2.72
C ALA A 15 -45.82 -4.51 1.58
N ALA A 16 -45.48 -3.70 0.57
CA ALA A 16 -44.49 -4.04 -0.42
C ALA A 16 -43.11 -4.01 0.24
N SER A 17 -42.66 -5.17 0.70
CA SER A 17 -41.28 -5.37 1.16
C SER A 17 -40.35 -5.25 -0.06
N LEU A 18 -39.77 -4.07 -0.25
CA LEU A 18 -38.61 -3.90 -1.13
C LEU A 18 -37.43 -4.64 -0.47
N ALA A 19 -37.29 -5.91 -0.81
CA ALA A 19 -36.04 -6.63 -0.57
C ALA A 19 -34.97 -5.94 -1.41
N LEU A 20 -34.18 -5.04 -0.82
CA LEU A 20 -32.89 -4.68 -1.37
C LEU A 20 -32.07 -5.98 -1.40
N CYS A 21 -32.05 -6.65 -2.56
CA CYS A 21 -31.05 -7.66 -2.83
C CYS A 21 -29.69 -6.94 -2.78
N ALA A 22 -28.98 -7.08 -1.67
CA ALA A 22 -27.57 -6.73 -1.64
C ALA A 22 -26.90 -7.59 -2.74
N GLN A 23 -26.59 -6.96 -3.87
CA GLN A 23 -25.91 -7.63 -4.95
C GLN A 23 -24.53 -8.01 -4.46
N ALA A 24 -24.23 -9.31 -4.43
CA ALA A 24 -22.89 -9.78 -4.08
C ALA A 24 -21.89 -9.16 -5.06
N ALA A 25 -20.73 -8.72 -4.55
CA ALA A 25 -19.69 -8.19 -5.40
C ALA A 25 -19.20 -9.26 -6.39
N ASP A 26 -18.95 -8.87 -7.63
CA ASP A 26 -18.43 -9.77 -8.67
C ASP A 26 -16.99 -10.22 -8.37
N VAL A 27 -16.24 -9.38 -7.64
CA VAL A 27 -14.87 -9.62 -7.20
C VAL A 27 -14.70 -9.16 -5.76
N THR A 28 -14.13 -10.02 -4.93
CA THR A 28 -13.76 -9.71 -3.56
C THR A 28 -12.24 -9.73 -3.38
N GLY A 29 -11.70 -8.69 -2.78
CA GLY A 29 -10.28 -8.58 -2.50
C GLY A 29 -10.00 -8.02 -1.10
N ALA A 30 -8.82 -8.33 -0.57
CA ALA A 30 -8.39 -7.77 0.70
C ALA A 30 -6.86 -7.68 0.78
N GLY A 31 -6.36 -6.72 1.55
CA GLY A 31 -4.92 -6.66 1.80
C GLY A 31 -4.37 -5.26 2.02
N ALA A 32 -3.27 -4.97 1.35
CA ALA A 32 -2.45 -3.79 1.54
C ALA A 32 -3.24 -2.48 1.53
N SER A 33 -3.05 -1.66 2.56
CA SER A 33 -3.55 -0.28 2.57
C SER A 33 -2.78 0.63 1.60
N PHE A 34 -1.56 0.25 1.23
CA PHE A 34 -0.72 0.95 0.25
C PHE A 34 -1.47 1.22 -1.07
N ILE A 35 -2.15 0.21 -1.63
CA ILE A 35 -2.86 0.30 -2.92
C ILE A 35 -4.28 0.89 -2.77
N TYR A 36 -4.80 1.04 -1.53
CA TYR A 36 -6.21 1.36 -1.32
C TYR A 36 -6.71 2.63 -2.04
N PRO A 37 -5.96 3.75 -2.06
CA PRO A 37 -6.38 4.95 -2.79
C PRO A 37 -6.65 4.68 -4.28
N VAL A 38 -5.71 4.05 -4.97
CA VAL A 38 -5.86 3.76 -6.41
C VAL A 38 -6.82 2.60 -6.67
N MET A 39 -6.85 1.58 -5.79
CA MET A 39 -7.79 0.47 -5.87
C MET A 39 -9.25 0.97 -5.79
N SER A 40 -9.54 1.91 -4.90
CA SER A 40 -10.87 2.52 -4.77
C SER A 40 -11.28 3.25 -6.05
N LYS A 41 -10.34 3.98 -6.66
CA LYS A 41 -10.57 4.70 -7.92
C LYS A 41 -10.80 3.73 -9.07
N TRP A 42 -9.95 2.71 -9.21
CA TRP A 42 -10.10 1.67 -10.23
C TRP A 42 -11.42 0.91 -10.09
N SER A 43 -11.81 0.54 -8.86
CA SER A 43 -13.08 -0.17 -8.60
C SER A 43 -14.29 0.66 -9.01
N ALA A 44 -14.28 1.95 -8.70
CA ALA A 44 -15.36 2.86 -9.08
C ALA A 44 -15.48 3.03 -10.60
N ASP A 45 -14.35 3.27 -11.29
CA ASP A 45 -14.33 3.48 -12.73
C ASP A 45 -14.62 2.19 -13.50
N TYR A 46 -14.14 1.04 -13.01
CA TYR A 46 -14.48 -0.29 -13.54
C TYR A 46 -15.98 -0.58 -13.44
N ASN A 47 -16.58 -0.28 -12.29
CA ASN A 47 -18.03 -0.44 -12.12
C ASN A 47 -18.82 0.49 -13.06
N ALA A 48 -18.38 1.75 -13.22
CA ALA A 48 -19.02 2.68 -14.16
C ALA A 48 -18.98 2.14 -15.60
N ALA A 49 -17.86 1.55 -16.02
CA ALA A 49 -17.63 1.03 -17.37
C ALA A 49 -18.29 -0.32 -17.64
N THR A 50 -18.32 -1.23 -16.66
CA THR A 50 -18.68 -2.64 -16.88
C THR A 50 -19.92 -3.10 -16.09
N LYS A 51 -20.38 -2.31 -15.14
CA LYS A 51 -21.42 -2.65 -14.14
C LYS A 51 -21.01 -3.77 -13.16
N LYS A 52 -19.76 -4.26 -13.22
CA LYS A 52 -19.22 -5.23 -12.26
C LYS A 52 -18.70 -4.52 -11.02
N GLN A 53 -18.93 -5.11 -9.84
CA GLN A 53 -18.53 -4.56 -8.55
C GLN A 53 -17.28 -5.25 -8.02
N VAL A 54 -16.29 -4.46 -7.63
CA VAL A 54 -15.08 -4.91 -6.91
C VAL A 54 -15.15 -4.41 -5.48
N ASN A 55 -15.19 -5.31 -4.52
CA ASN A 55 -15.17 -4.99 -3.10
C ASN A 55 -13.77 -5.28 -2.54
N TYR A 56 -13.05 -4.24 -2.15
CA TYR A 56 -11.71 -4.35 -1.59
C TYR A 56 -11.65 -3.89 -0.13
N GLN A 57 -11.08 -4.72 0.74
CA GLN A 57 -10.90 -4.43 2.17
C GLN A 57 -9.44 -4.08 2.48
N SER A 58 -9.19 -2.83 2.90
CA SER A 58 -7.88 -2.36 3.37
C SER A 58 -7.61 -2.87 4.79
N ILE A 59 -6.91 -4.00 4.91
CA ILE A 59 -6.65 -4.68 6.20
C ILE A 59 -5.17 -4.97 6.44
N GLY A 60 -4.29 -4.45 5.59
CA GLY A 60 -2.85 -4.70 5.60
C GLY A 60 -2.46 -5.97 4.82
N SER A 61 -1.21 -6.00 4.34
CA SER A 61 -0.68 -7.10 3.53
C SER A 61 -0.77 -8.46 4.22
N GLY A 62 -0.47 -8.51 5.52
CA GLY A 62 -0.59 -9.74 6.31
C GLY A 62 -2.02 -10.28 6.35
N GLY A 63 -3.02 -9.40 6.50
CA GLY A 63 -4.43 -9.76 6.44
C GLY A 63 -4.83 -10.28 5.06
N GLY A 64 -4.39 -9.63 3.99
CA GLY A 64 -4.63 -10.06 2.60
C GLY A 64 -4.05 -11.44 2.30
N ILE A 65 -2.79 -11.67 2.70
CA ILE A 65 -2.13 -12.98 2.57
C ILE A 65 -2.90 -14.07 3.34
N ALA A 66 -3.33 -13.76 4.56
CA ALA A 66 -4.09 -14.72 5.37
C ALA A 66 -5.44 -15.06 4.72
N GLN A 67 -6.18 -14.07 4.22
CA GLN A 67 -7.48 -14.29 3.59
C GLN A 67 -7.39 -15.05 2.27
N ILE A 68 -6.42 -14.76 1.41
CA ILE A 68 -6.26 -15.52 0.16
C ILE A 68 -5.80 -16.96 0.42
N LYS A 69 -4.94 -17.20 1.41
CA LYS A 69 -4.58 -18.56 1.85
C LYS A 69 -5.78 -19.34 2.36
N ALA A 70 -6.70 -18.69 3.08
CA ALA A 70 -7.95 -19.27 3.56
C ALA A 70 -9.03 -19.42 2.48
N ALA A 71 -8.81 -18.89 1.26
CA ALA A 71 -9.80 -18.84 0.17
C ALA A 71 -11.09 -18.12 0.57
N SER A 72 -11.01 -17.06 1.37
CA SER A 72 -12.14 -16.22 1.79
C SER A 72 -12.35 -15.00 0.89
N VAL A 73 -11.41 -14.72 -0.01
CA VAL A 73 -11.48 -13.68 -1.03
C VAL A 73 -10.98 -14.22 -2.38
N ASP A 74 -11.33 -13.57 -3.48
CA ASP A 74 -10.90 -13.94 -4.83
C ASP A 74 -9.44 -13.52 -5.09
N PHE A 75 -8.98 -12.41 -4.46
CA PHE A 75 -7.58 -12.01 -4.48
C PHE A 75 -7.10 -11.42 -3.15
N GLY A 76 -5.83 -11.65 -2.85
CA GLY A 76 -5.10 -10.95 -1.80
C GLY A 76 -4.23 -9.84 -2.39
N SER A 77 -3.87 -8.83 -1.61
CA SER A 77 -2.95 -7.77 -2.03
C SER A 77 -1.87 -7.57 -0.98
N SER A 78 -0.61 -7.46 -1.44
CA SER A 78 0.56 -7.30 -0.57
C SER A 78 1.66 -6.47 -1.24
N ASP A 79 2.31 -5.57 -0.48
CA ASP A 79 3.50 -4.86 -0.93
C ASP A 79 4.79 -5.59 -0.48
N ALA A 80 4.64 -6.72 0.20
CA ALA A 80 5.71 -7.67 0.46
C ALA A 80 5.48 -8.88 -0.45
N PRO A 81 6.34 -9.13 -1.46
CA PRO A 81 6.19 -10.29 -2.31
C PRO A 81 6.41 -11.58 -1.52
N LEU A 82 5.62 -12.60 -1.79
CA LEU A 82 5.88 -13.95 -1.29
C LEU A 82 6.99 -14.59 -2.12
N LYS A 83 7.87 -15.32 -1.46
CA LYS A 83 8.91 -16.07 -2.14
C LYS A 83 8.31 -17.21 -2.99
N PRO A 84 8.97 -17.63 -4.07
CA PRO A 84 8.47 -18.70 -4.92
C PRO A 84 8.11 -20.01 -4.18
N GLU A 85 8.91 -20.38 -3.17
CA GLU A 85 8.65 -21.54 -2.32
C GLU A 85 7.40 -21.36 -1.42
N GLU A 86 7.15 -20.14 -0.93
CA GLU A 86 5.95 -19.83 -0.14
C GLU A 86 4.69 -19.85 -1.01
N LEU A 87 4.78 -19.34 -2.25
CA LEU A 87 3.70 -19.39 -3.23
C LEU A 87 3.37 -20.84 -3.59
N ALA A 88 4.40 -21.66 -3.86
CA ALA A 88 4.23 -23.07 -4.19
C ALA A 88 3.58 -23.85 -3.04
N ALA A 89 4.05 -23.64 -1.79
CA ALA A 89 3.50 -24.29 -0.60
C ALA A 89 2.04 -23.90 -0.34
N ALA A 90 1.66 -22.66 -0.65
CA ALA A 90 0.30 -22.14 -0.47
C ALA A 90 -0.62 -22.37 -1.67
N GLY A 91 -0.12 -22.89 -2.79
CA GLY A 91 -0.90 -23.05 -4.04
C GLY A 91 -1.33 -21.71 -4.66
N LEU A 92 -0.50 -20.65 -4.45
CA LEU A 92 -0.77 -19.29 -4.93
C LEU A 92 0.07 -18.94 -6.14
N ALA A 93 -0.44 -18.02 -6.94
CA ALA A 93 0.29 -17.23 -7.92
C ALA A 93 0.31 -15.77 -7.46
N GLN A 94 1.36 -15.03 -7.83
CA GLN A 94 1.41 -13.59 -7.61
C GLN A 94 1.84 -12.87 -8.87
N PHE A 95 1.40 -11.61 -8.99
CA PHE A 95 1.81 -10.72 -10.08
C PHE A 95 1.74 -9.25 -9.61
N PRO A 96 2.59 -8.36 -10.14
CA PRO A 96 2.57 -6.95 -9.78
C PRO A 96 1.32 -6.24 -10.31
N SER A 97 0.85 -5.21 -9.60
CA SER A 97 -0.31 -4.40 -10.00
C SER A 97 0.06 -2.94 -10.29
N VAL A 98 0.88 -2.33 -9.45
CA VAL A 98 1.29 -0.93 -9.54
C VAL A 98 2.53 -0.69 -8.69
N ILE A 99 3.28 0.36 -9.01
CA ILE A 99 4.44 0.80 -8.25
C ILE A 99 4.11 2.13 -7.57
N GLY A 100 4.69 2.36 -6.38
CA GLY A 100 4.55 3.60 -5.63
C GLY A 100 5.71 3.80 -4.67
N GLY A 101 5.64 4.82 -3.81
CA GLY A 101 6.70 5.14 -2.86
C GLY A 101 6.24 5.16 -1.42
N VAL A 102 7.04 4.58 -0.55
CA VAL A 102 6.94 4.78 0.90
C VAL A 102 7.69 6.06 1.26
N VAL A 103 7.02 6.98 1.93
CA VAL A 103 7.60 8.30 2.26
C VAL A 103 7.59 8.53 3.77
N PRO A 104 8.71 8.97 4.36
CA PRO A 104 8.69 9.46 5.73
C PRO A 104 7.88 10.75 5.80
N VAL A 105 6.93 10.81 6.73
CA VAL A 105 6.04 11.95 6.98
C VAL A 105 6.28 12.50 8.38
N VAL A 106 6.20 13.82 8.53
CA VAL A 106 6.52 14.50 9.77
C VAL A 106 5.46 15.54 10.15
N ASN A 107 5.35 15.82 11.44
CA ASN A 107 4.56 16.93 11.98
C ASN A 107 5.44 17.84 12.82
N VAL A 108 6.26 18.61 12.14
CA VAL A 108 7.23 19.54 12.76
C VAL A 108 6.86 20.98 12.41
N PRO A 109 6.58 21.84 13.37
CA PRO A 109 6.25 23.24 13.12
C PRO A 109 7.30 23.96 12.27
N GLY A 110 6.85 24.64 11.22
CA GLY A 110 7.72 25.37 10.31
C GLY A 110 8.41 24.54 9.24
N ILE A 111 8.19 23.24 9.20
CA ILE A 111 8.71 22.34 8.16
C ILE A 111 7.62 22.06 7.12
N ALA A 112 7.84 22.52 5.89
CA ALA A 112 6.97 22.25 4.76
C ALA A 112 7.33 20.90 4.09
N ALA A 113 6.43 20.39 3.26
CA ALA A 113 6.67 19.18 2.46
C ALA A 113 7.96 19.32 1.63
N GLY A 114 8.78 18.29 1.65
CA GLY A 114 10.03 18.21 0.88
C GLY A 114 11.19 19.06 1.38
N THR A 115 11.01 19.88 2.43
CA THR A 115 12.10 20.74 2.93
C THR A 115 13.06 20.02 3.86
N LEU A 116 12.58 19.11 4.70
CA LEU A 116 13.42 18.31 5.58
C LEU A 116 14.12 17.22 4.79
N LYS A 117 15.43 17.13 4.94
CA LYS A 117 16.29 16.12 4.30
C LYS A 117 16.72 15.08 5.32
N LEU A 118 16.57 13.80 4.98
CA LEU A 118 17.07 12.69 5.77
C LEU A 118 17.87 11.73 4.88
N ASP A 119 18.86 11.08 5.47
CA ASP A 119 19.51 9.91 4.86
C ASP A 119 19.04 8.63 5.58
N GLY A 120 19.35 7.48 4.99
CA GLY A 120 18.91 6.20 5.52
C GLY A 120 19.50 5.88 6.90
N LYS A 121 20.74 6.33 7.16
CA LYS A 121 21.38 6.14 8.48
C LYS A 121 20.61 6.91 9.55
N THR A 122 20.41 8.21 9.34
CA THR A 122 19.71 9.09 10.30
C THR A 122 18.26 8.64 10.51
N LEU A 123 17.55 8.27 9.42
CA LEU A 123 16.20 7.71 9.51
C LEU A 123 16.17 6.43 10.35
N GLY A 124 17.09 5.50 10.13
CA GLY A 124 17.21 4.28 10.93
C GLY A 124 17.51 4.58 12.40
N ASP A 125 18.40 5.53 12.69
CA ASP A 125 18.75 5.93 14.05
C ASP A 125 17.57 6.62 14.79
N ILE A 126 16.71 7.34 14.09
CA ILE A 126 15.44 7.88 14.63
C ILE A 126 14.52 6.71 15.04
N PHE A 127 14.30 5.73 14.16
CA PHE A 127 13.42 4.60 14.44
C PHE A 127 14.02 3.59 15.44
N LEU A 128 15.33 3.62 15.67
CA LEU A 128 16.01 2.93 16.78
C LEU A 128 15.89 3.69 18.12
N GLY A 129 15.41 4.91 18.12
CA GLY A 129 15.38 5.78 19.30
C GLY A 129 16.72 6.38 19.70
N LYS A 130 17.76 6.26 18.86
CA LYS A 130 19.08 6.85 19.10
C LYS A 130 19.08 8.36 18.87
N VAL A 131 18.40 8.81 17.82
CA VAL A 131 18.12 10.22 17.52
C VAL A 131 16.70 10.50 18.01
N SER A 132 16.55 11.30 19.06
CA SER A 132 15.29 11.48 19.78
C SER A 132 14.77 12.92 19.82
N THR A 133 15.51 13.87 19.24
CA THR A 133 15.11 15.29 19.13
C THR A 133 15.33 15.81 17.72
N TRP A 134 14.49 16.79 17.30
CA TRP A 134 14.56 17.34 15.94
C TRP A 134 15.82 18.17 15.68
N ASN A 135 16.36 18.82 16.70
CA ASN A 135 17.62 19.60 16.60
C ASN A 135 18.88 18.73 16.81
N ASP A 136 18.77 17.42 16.79
CA ASP A 136 19.92 16.51 16.88
C ASP A 136 20.98 16.86 15.80
N PRO A 137 22.28 16.87 16.14
CA PRO A 137 23.35 17.16 15.19
C PRO A 137 23.32 16.33 13.91
N ALA A 138 22.86 15.07 13.95
CA ALA A 138 22.74 14.22 12.78
C ALA A 138 21.68 14.73 11.78
N ILE A 139 20.57 15.27 12.30
CA ILE A 139 19.54 15.90 11.45
C ILE A 139 20.02 17.29 10.98
N ALA A 140 20.58 18.10 11.89
CA ALA A 140 21.03 19.45 11.58
C ALA A 140 22.09 19.48 10.47
N ALA A 141 23.04 18.54 10.48
CA ALA A 141 24.09 18.42 9.46
C ALA A 141 23.54 18.18 8.05
N LEU A 142 22.39 17.51 7.93
CA LEU A 142 21.71 17.27 6.65
C LEU A 142 20.86 18.47 6.18
N ASN A 143 20.60 19.42 7.09
CA ASN A 143 19.65 20.51 6.89
C ASN A 143 20.25 21.89 7.21
N PRO A 144 21.38 22.28 6.60
CA PRO A 144 21.99 23.58 6.85
C PRO A 144 20.99 24.69 6.50
N GLY A 145 20.84 25.66 7.42
CA GLY A 145 19.91 26.79 7.26
C GLY A 145 18.46 26.53 7.60
N VAL A 146 18.06 25.28 7.89
CA VAL A 146 16.71 24.95 8.35
C VAL A 146 16.65 25.13 9.87
N LYS A 147 15.69 25.94 10.37
CA LYS A 147 15.46 26.10 11.80
C LYS A 147 14.71 24.87 12.35
N LEU A 148 15.45 23.95 12.94
CA LEU A 148 14.90 22.78 13.59
C LEU A 148 14.49 23.10 15.04
N PRO A 149 13.27 22.70 15.49
CA PRO A 149 12.84 22.99 16.86
C PRO A 149 13.54 22.09 17.89
N GLU A 150 13.68 22.59 19.09
CA GLU A 150 14.03 21.80 20.27
C GLU A 150 12.81 21.00 20.72
N GLY A 151 12.65 19.79 20.22
CA GLY A 151 11.47 18.96 20.52
C GLY A 151 11.75 17.47 20.35
N LYS A 152 11.05 16.69 21.16
CA LYS A 152 11.15 15.22 21.05
C LYS A 152 10.57 14.73 19.72
N ILE A 153 11.20 13.70 19.17
CA ILE A 153 10.66 12.92 18.06
C ILE A 153 9.77 11.82 18.64
N THR A 154 8.53 11.73 18.15
CA THR A 154 7.64 10.60 18.45
C THR A 154 7.51 9.75 17.19
N VAL A 155 8.02 8.54 17.24
CA VAL A 155 7.92 7.59 16.13
C VAL A 155 6.51 7.02 16.07
N VAL A 156 5.95 6.95 14.86
CA VAL A 156 4.70 6.26 14.57
C VAL A 156 4.98 5.18 13.53
N HIS A 157 4.69 3.93 13.89
CA HIS A 157 4.91 2.77 13.04
C HIS A 157 3.60 2.01 12.79
N ARG A 158 3.63 0.97 11.97
CA ARG A 158 2.46 0.10 11.74
C ARG A 158 2.26 -0.88 12.89
N SER A 159 1.00 -1.12 13.24
CA SER A 159 0.60 -2.10 14.25
C SER A 159 0.02 -3.39 13.66
N ASP A 160 -0.18 -3.45 12.35
CA ASP A 160 -0.68 -4.58 11.58
C ASP A 160 0.42 -5.20 10.71
N GLY A 161 0.19 -6.38 10.14
CA GLY A 161 1.06 -6.99 9.15
C GLY A 161 1.06 -6.16 7.85
N SER A 162 2.15 -5.42 7.58
CA SER A 162 2.21 -4.34 6.63
C SER A 162 3.31 -4.53 5.58
N GLY A 163 2.94 -4.53 4.30
CA GLY A 163 3.91 -4.47 3.20
C GLY A 163 4.63 -3.12 3.13
N THR A 164 3.97 -2.02 3.52
CA THR A 164 4.62 -0.72 3.67
C THR A 164 5.75 -0.80 4.70
N SER A 165 5.51 -1.47 5.86
CA SER A 165 6.56 -1.73 6.84
C SER A 165 7.65 -2.65 6.31
N PHE A 166 7.30 -3.67 5.53
CA PHE A 166 8.30 -4.55 4.91
C PHE A 166 9.27 -3.73 4.03
N ASN A 167 8.77 -2.91 3.12
CA ASN A 167 9.63 -2.09 2.27
C ASN A 167 10.45 -1.07 3.07
N PHE A 168 9.84 -0.43 4.08
CA PHE A 168 10.53 0.50 4.96
C PHE A 168 11.66 -0.17 5.75
N THR A 169 11.38 -1.30 6.39
CA THR A 169 12.36 -2.03 7.21
C THR A 169 13.44 -2.73 6.37
N ASN A 170 13.10 -3.20 5.16
CA ASN A 170 14.06 -3.70 4.19
C ASN A 170 15.02 -2.59 3.75
N TYR A 171 14.51 -1.39 3.44
CA TYR A 171 15.36 -0.24 3.16
C TYR A 171 16.31 0.06 4.32
N LEU A 172 15.77 0.20 5.54
CA LEU A 172 16.60 0.47 6.72
C LEU A 172 17.66 -0.61 6.95
N SER A 173 17.32 -1.88 6.72
CA SER A 173 18.28 -2.99 6.83
C SER A 173 19.40 -2.92 5.80
N LYS A 174 19.15 -2.34 4.60
CA LYS A 174 20.18 -2.14 3.57
C LYS A 174 21.14 -1.00 3.89
N VAL A 175 20.68 0.04 4.61
CA VAL A 175 21.43 1.30 4.76
C VAL A 175 21.86 1.62 6.19
N ASN A 176 21.42 0.86 7.19
CA ASN A 176 21.77 1.04 8.60
C ASN A 176 22.11 -0.32 9.25
N PRO A 177 23.42 -0.62 9.46
CA PRO A 177 23.84 -1.91 10.04
C PRO A 177 23.29 -2.17 11.44
N ASP A 178 23.08 -1.13 12.25
CA ASP A 178 22.52 -1.28 13.60
C ASP A 178 21.05 -1.67 13.55
N TRP A 179 20.29 -1.10 12.58
CA TRP A 179 18.92 -1.52 12.32
C TRP A 179 18.88 -2.99 11.88
N LYS A 180 19.71 -3.37 10.92
CA LYS A 180 19.80 -4.74 10.41
C LYS A 180 20.09 -5.74 11.53
N GLY A 181 21.01 -5.40 12.43
CA GLY A 181 21.44 -6.29 13.53
C GLY A 181 20.43 -6.39 14.68
N LYS A 182 19.66 -5.31 14.94
CA LYS A 182 18.76 -5.24 16.10
C LYS A 182 17.30 -5.56 15.78
N VAL A 183 16.84 -5.18 14.60
CA VAL A 183 15.42 -5.24 14.20
C VAL A 183 15.21 -6.13 12.97
N GLY A 184 16.02 -5.92 11.92
CA GLY A 184 15.88 -6.61 10.64
C GLY A 184 14.71 -6.07 9.81
N GLU A 185 14.11 -6.94 9.00
CA GLU A 185 13.04 -6.61 8.06
C GLU A 185 11.86 -7.57 8.16
N GLY A 186 10.66 -7.08 7.87
CA GLY A 186 9.45 -7.90 7.89
C GLY A 186 8.18 -7.07 7.76
N THR A 187 7.07 -7.75 7.51
CA THR A 187 5.73 -7.13 7.55
C THR A 187 5.32 -6.75 8.97
N ALA A 188 5.90 -7.39 9.96
CA ALA A 188 5.81 -7.09 11.39
C ALA A 188 7.18 -7.31 12.02
N VAL A 189 7.67 -6.33 12.76
CA VAL A 189 8.95 -6.36 13.47
C VAL A 189 8.76 -5.91 14.91
N GLN A 190 9.75 -6.18 15.77
CA GLN A 190 9.77 -5.63 17.13
C GLN A 190 10.28 -4.18 17.09
N TRP A 191 9.36 -3.24 17.11
CA TRP A 191 9.71 -1.81 17.05
C TRP A 191 10.41 -1.37 18.34
N PRO A 192 11.61 -0.76 18.25
CA PRO A 192 12.35 -0.35 19.46
C PRO A 192 11.66 0.79 20.23
N THR A 193 10.91 1.62 19.54
CA THR A 193 10.23 2.80 20.10
C THR A 193 9.02 3.18 19.26
N GLY A 194 8.16 4.03 19.79
CA GLY A 194 7.04 4.62 19.07
C GLY A 194 5.69 4.04 19.45
N ILE A 195 4.69 4.42 18.69
CA ILE A 195 3.30 3.98 18.83
C ILE A 195 2.80 3.38 17.51
N GLY A 196 1.88 2.41 17.60
CA GLY A 196 1.36 1.69 16.45
C GLY A 196 0.09 2.31 15.87
N GLY A 197 0.08 2.58 14.55
CA GLY A 197 -1.10 2.95 13.77
C GLY A 197 -1.52 1.80 12.83
N LYS A 198 -2.82 1.51 12.78
CA LYS A 198 -3.34 0.49 11.86
C LYS A 198 -3.52 1.07 10.45
N GLY A 199 -2.95 0.41 9.45
CA GLY A 199 -2.99 0.88 8.06
C GLY A 199 -2.13 2.13 7.81
N ASN A 200 -2.00 2.55 6.56
CA ASN A 200 -1.42 3.86 6.22
C ASN A 200 -2.26 4.99 6.82
N GLU A 201 -3.58 4.83 6.86
CA GLU A 201 -4.55 5.76 7.45
C GLU A 201 -4.27 6.05 8.93
N GLY A 202 -4.02 4.98 9.72
CA GLY A 202 -3.75 5.12 11.16
C GLY A 202 -2.41 5.79 11.43
N VAL A 203 -1.36 5.47 10.66
CA VAL A 203 -0.07 6.16 10.76
C VAL A 203 -0.23 7.64 10.39
N ALA A 204 -0.88 7.95 9.27
CA ALA A 204 -1.13 9.33 8.84
C ALA A 204 -1.89 10.12 9.91
N ALA A 205 -2.95 9.54 10.48
CA ALA A 205 -3.76 10.18 11.52
C ALA A 205 -2.93 10.50 12.77
N TYR A 206 -2.14 9.54 13.28
CA TYR A 206 -1.32 9.78 14.46
C TYR A 206 -0.20 10.81 14.22
N VAL A 207 0.51 10.74 13.09
CA VAL A 207 1.54 11.75 12.78
C VAL A 207 0.91 13.16 12.71
N LYS A 208 -0.26 13.32 12.10
CA LYS A 208 -0.96 14.62 12.06
C LYS A 208 -1.33 15.15 13.44
N GLN A 209 -1.70 14.28 14.37
CA GLN A 209 -2.11 14.67 15.72
C GLN A 209 -0.94 14.95 16.65
N ILE A 210 0.19 14.26 16.46
CA ILE A 210 1.32 14.31 17.38
C ILE A 210 2.33 15.34 16.90
N LYS A 211 2.43 16.47 17.61
CA LYS A 211 3.48 17.47 17.37
C LYS A 211 4.86 16.84 17.60
N GLY A 212 5.76 16.95 16.62
CA GLY A 212 7.05 16.26 16.62
C GLY A 212 6.96 14.80 16.18
N GLY A 213 5.83 14.37 15.64
CA GLY A 213 5.64 13.03 15.10
C GLY A 213 6.42 12.80 13.81
N ILE A 214 6.94 11.58 13.64
CA ILE A 214 7.47 11.03 12.38
C ILE A 214 6.87 9.65 12.16
N GLY A 215 6.47 9.36 10.94
CA GLY A 215 6.02 8.03 10.52
C GLY A 215 6.38 7.77 9.06
N TYR A 216 5.82 6.74 8.47
CA TYR A 216 5.98 6.42 7.05
C TYR A 216 4.65 5.94 6.49
N VAL A 217 4.31 6.42 5.31
CA VAL A 217 3.08 6.07 4.58
C VAL A 217 3.38 5.96 3.08
N GLU A 218 2.45 5.44 2.32
CA GLU A 218 2.46 5.57 0.87
C GLU A 218 2.16 7.04 0.48
N LEU A 219 2.76 7.54 -0.61
CA LEU A 219 2.77 8.95 -0.99
C LEU A 219 1.38 9.58 -1.10
N SER A 220 0.39 8.89 -1.70
CA SER A 220 -0.96 9.45 -1.84
C SER A 220 -1.61 9.77 -0.49
N TYR A 221 -1.31 9.01 0.58
CA TYR A 221 -1.78 9.37 1.93
C TYR A 221 -1.16 10.66 2.43
N ALA A 222 0.13 10.89 2.16
CA ALA A 222 0.79 12.14 2.52
C ALA A 222 0.16 13.34 1.80
N LEU A 223 -0.07 13.21 0.49
CA LEU A 223 -0.62 14.27 -0.35
C LEU A 223 -2.08 14.57 -0.01
N GLN A 224 -2.95 13.55 0.05
CA GLN A 224 -4.37 13.71 0.39
C GLN A 224 -4.58 14.31 1.78
N ASN A 225 -3.70 13.99 2.73
CA ASN A 225 -3.73 14.53 4.08
C ASN A 225 -2.94 15.83 4.26
N LYS A 226 -2.32 16.36 3.18
CA LYS A 226 -1.50 17.58 3.20
C LYS A 226 -0.40 17.54 4.27
N MET A 227 0.26 16.36 4.38
CA MET A 227 1.33 16.15 5.35
C MET A 227 2.66 16.64 4.81
N ALA A 228 3.53 17.11 5.70
CA ALA A 228 4.93 17.30 5.35
C ALA A 228 5.62 15.94 5.22
N TYR A 229 6.30 15.73 4.10
CA TYR A 229 7.17 14.57 3.86
C TYR A 229 8.62 15.02 3.68
N THR A 230 9.56 14.08 3.75
CA THR A 230 10.99 14.40 3.68
C THR A 230 11.56 14.15 2.28
N ALA A 231 12.59 14.91 1.90
CA ALA A 231 13.49 14.49 0.85
C ALA A 231 14.44 13.41 1.41
N MET A 232 14.75 12.40 0.60
CA MET A 232 15.62 11.30 1.02
C MET A 232 16.90 11.24 0.20
N LYS A 233 18.03 10.96 0.88
CA LYS A 233 19.29 10.69 0.20
C LYS A 233 19.25 9.28 -0.38
N ASN A 234 19.43 9.17 -1.70
CA ASN A 234 19.40 7.90 -2.43
C ASN A 234 20.78 7.20 -2.49
N ALA A 235 20.83 6.03 -3.12
CA ALA A 235 22.06 5.25 -3.27
C ALA A 235 23.18 5.99 -4.05
N ALA A 236 22.82 6.92 -4.93
CA ALA A 236 23.77 7.79 -5.64
C ALA A 236 24.26 8.98 -4.80
N GLY A 237 23.84 9.10 -3.54
CA GLY A 237 24.20 10.19 -2.64
C GLY A 237 23.47 11.51 -2.90
N LYS A 238 22.44 11.50 -3.74
CA LYS A 238 21.63 12.68 -4.09
C LYS A 238 20.36 12.74 -3.23
N PHE A 239 19.95 13.96 -2.84
CA PHE A 239 18.64 14.16 -2.22
C PHE A 239 17.57 14.26 -3.30
N VAL A 240 16.58 13.38 -3.21
CA VAL A 240 15.45 13.29 -4.14
C VAL A 240 14.13 13.52 -3.42
N GLN A 241 13.15 14.05 -4.16
CA GLN A 241 11.77 14.19 -3.72
C GLN A 241 10.98 12.95 -4.12
N PRO A 242 9.95 12.54 -3.34
CA PRO A 242 9.06 11.49 -3.77
C PRO A 242 8.12 12.00 -4.87
N SER A 243 8.08 11.30 -5.99
CA SER A 243 7.15 11.53 -7.10
C SER A 243 7.06 10.29 -7.97
N ASP A 244 6.06 10.23 -8.85
CA ASP A 244 5.94 9.16 -9.84
C ASP A 244 7.20 9.04 -10.73
N GLU A 245 7.83 10.16 -11.11
CA GLU A 245 9.08 10.13 -11.89
C GLU A 245 10.24 9.49 -11.11
N THR A 246 10.36 9.77 -9.79
CA THR A 246 11.44 9.20 -8.98
C THR A 246 11.19 7.74 -8.61
N PHE A 247 9.93 7.32 -8.53
CA PHE A 247 9.55 5.91 -8.40
C PHE A 247 9.78 5.17 -9.70
N ALA A 248 9.44 5.76 -10.85
CA ALA A 248 9.75 5.20 -12.17
C ALA A 248 11.26 5.06 -12.39
N ALA A 249 12.06 6.04 -11.96
CA ALA A 249 13.51 5.96 -12.03
C ALA A 249 14.07 4.76 -11.22
N ALA A 250 13.53 4.48 -10.05
CA ALA A 250 13.87 3.28 -9.28
C ALA A 250 13.41 1.99 -9.98
N ALA A 251 12.21 1.98 -10.56
CA ALA A 251 11.65 0.84 -11.27
C ALA A 251 12.42 0.48 -12.55
N ASN A 252 13.05 1.44 -13.21
CA ASN A 252 13.85 1.21 -14.40
C ASN A 252 15.10 0.33 -14.15
N SER A 253 15.54 0.20 -12.89
CA SER A 253 16.62 -0.69 -12.50
C SER A 253 16.15 -2.13 -12.20
N ALA A 254 14.83 -2.39 -12.25
CA ALA A 254 14.25 -3.68 -11.89
C ALA A 254 14.32 -4.68 -13.05
N ASP A 255 14.97 -5.82 -12.82
CA ASP A 255 15.00 -6.94 -13.78
C ASP A 255 13.83 -7.91 -13.51
N TRP A 256 12.69 -7.58 -14.09
CA TRP A 256 11.49 -8.43 -14.00
C TRP A 256 11.62 -9.74 -14.80
N GLY A 257 12.49 -9.76 -15.82
CA GLY A 257 12.69 -10.91 -16.70
C GLY A 257 13.27 -12.12 -15.99
N THR A 258 14.12 -11.89 -14.98
CA THR A 258 14.75 -12.95 -14.18
C THR A 258 14.04 -13.20 -12.84
N ALA A 259 13.08 -12.35 -12.47
CA ALA A 259 12.36 -12.46 -11.21
C ALA A 259 11.33 -13.60 -11.21
N LYS A 260 11.70 -14.77 -10.69
CA LYS A 260 10.80 -15.92 -10.59
C LYS A 260 9.55 -15.56 -9.78
N ASP A 261 8.36 -15.85 -10.33
CA ASP A 261 7.07 -15.49 -9.75
C ASP A 261 6.99 -14.00 -9.37
N PHE A 262 7.69 -13.12 -10.10
CA PHE A 262 7.79 -11.68 -9.86
C PHE A 262 8.34 -11.30 -8.47
N TYR A 263 9.12 -12.17 -7.83
CA TYR A 263 9.73 -11.85 -6.53
C TYR A 263 10.83 -10.79 -6.71
N LEU A 264 10.50 -9.53 -6.42
CA LEU A 264 11.41 -8.41 -6.58
C LEU A 264 11.13 -7.31 -5.55
N VAL A 265 12.19 -6.74 -4.95
CA VAL A 265 12.12 -5.66 -3.96
C VAL A 265 13.01 -4.51 -4.42
N MET A 266 12.42 -3.34 -4.68
CA MET A 266 13.08 -2.19 -5.32
C MET A 266 13.67 -1.17 -4.35
N THR A 267 13.74 -1.45 -3.05
CA THR A 267 14.30 -0.52 -2.07
C THR A 267 15.80 -0.32 -2.29
N ASN A 268 16.28 0.91 -2.11
CA ASN A 268 17.65 1.35 -2.33
C ASN A 268 18.15 1.07 -3.77
N ALA A 269 17.26 1.21 -4.74
CA ALA A 269 17.59 1.04 -6.15
C ALA A 269 18.67 2.03 -6.61
N ALA A 270 19.49 1.59 -7.57
CA ALA A 270 20.49 2.45 -8.20
C ALA A 270 19.82 3.50 -9.10
N GLY A 271 20.49 4.62 -9.29
CA GLY A 271 20.06 5.70 -10.17
C GLY A 271 20.08 7.06 -9.49
N ASP A 272 20.46 8.08 -10.25
CA ASP A 272 20.63 9.44 -9.76
C ASP A 272 19.33 10.05 -9.17
N ASN A 273 18.19 9.71 -9.78
CA ASN A 273 16.88 10.22 -9.40
C ASN A 273 16.00 9.14 -8.75
N ALA A 274 16.53 7.94 -8.44
CA ALA A 274 15.76 6.85 -7.87
C ALA A 274 15.32 7.18 -6.43
N TRP A 275 13.99 7.08 -6.15
CA TRP A 275 13.49 7.15 -4.79
C TRP A 275 13.90 5.90 -4.01
N PRO A 276 14.50 6.06 -2.81
CA PRO A 276 15.12 4.91 -2.13
C PRO A 276 14.14 3.90 -1.51
N ILE A 277 12.88 4.27 -1.31
CA ILE A 277 11.87 3.38 -0.68
C ILE A 277 10.72 3.16 -1.66
N THR A 278 11.09 2.80 -2.90
CA THR A 278 10.10 2.42 -3.93
C THR A 278 9.61 1.00 -3.68
N ALA A 279 8.32 0.79 -3.85
CA ALA A 279 7.63 -0.46 -3.56
C ALA A 279 6.70 -0.85 -4.71
N THR A 280 6.56 -2.16 -4.93
CA THR A 280 5.54 -2.73 -5.82
C THR A 280 4.43 -3.36 -4.99
N ASN A 281 3.19 -3.15 -5.40
CA ASN A 281 2.09 -3.93 -4.88
C ASN A 281 1.87 -5.18 -5.74
N PHE A 282 1.67 -6.32 -5.08
CA PHE A 282 1.44 -7.62 -5.69
C PHE A 282 0.03 -8.11 -5.39
N ILE A 283 -0.58 -8.71 -6.40
CA ILE A 283 -1.85 -9.39 -6.30
C ILE A 283 -1.57 -10.89 -6.17
N LEU A 284 -2.26 -11.52 -5.25
CA LEU A 284 -2.16 -12.95 -4.95
C LEU A 284 -3.48 -13.62 -5.30
N VAL A 285 -3.42 -14.70 -6.08
CA VAL A 285 -4.59 -15.49 -6.45
C VAL A 285 -4.33 -16.98 -6.26
N GLN A 286 -5.38 -17.77 -6.08
CA GLN A 286 -5.25 -19.21 -5.97
C GLN A 286 -5.05 -19.85 -7.36
N LYS A 287 -4.08 -20.75 -7.50
CA LYS A 287 -3.88 -21.56 -8.72
C LYS A 287 -5.02 -22.54 -8.94
N LYS A 288 -5.69 -22.99 -7.88
CA LYS A 288 -6.87 -23.84 -7.90
C LYS A 288 -7.97 -23.21 -7.05
N PRO A 289 -8.69 -22.19 -7.58
CA PRO A 289 -9.66 -21.43 -6.79
C PRO A 289 -10.89 -22.26 -6.45
N LYS A 290 -11.45 -22.05 -5.26
CA LYS A 290 -12.78 -22.57 -4.89
C LYS A 290 -13.90 -21.90 -5.70
N ASN A 291 -13.69 -20.65 -6.12
CA ASN A 291 -14.57 -19.85 -6.97
C ASN A 291 -13.88 -19.53 -8.30
N PRO A 292 -13.99 -20.41 -9.33
CA PRO A 292 -13.39 -20.15 -10.65
C PRO A 292 -13.91 -18.87 -11.32
N ALA A 293 -15.19 -18.53 -11.12
CA ALA A 293 -15.79 -17.31 -11.66
C ALA A 293 -15.17 -16.06 -11.02
N GLY A 294 -14.91 -16.09 -9.69
CA GLY A 294 -14.22 -15.01 -8.98
C GLY A 294 -12.80 -14.80 -9.50
N LEU A 295 -12.03 -15.87 -9.75
CA LEU A 295 -10.70 -15.74 -10.37
C LEU A 295 -10.81 -15.10 -11.76
N LYS A 296 -11.71 -15.60 -12.62
CA LYS A 296 -11.93 -15.06 -13.96
C LYS A 296 -12.24 -13.56 -13.91
N ASN A 297 -13.19 -13.16 -13.08
CA ASN A 297 -13.54 -11.75 -12.91
C ASN A 297 -12.37 -10.91 -12.34
N THR A 298 -11.56 -11.48 -11.44
CA THR A 298 -10.34 -10.83 -10.92
C THR A 298 -9.34 -10.56 -12.04
N LEU A 299 -9.06 -11.54 -12.90
CA LEU A 299 -8.14 -11.37 -14.02
C LEU A 299 -8.69 -10.37 -15.07
N GLU A 300 -9.99 -10.37 -15.32
CA GLU A 300 -10.65 -9.35 -16.17
C GLU A 300 -10.51 -7.96 -15.59
N PHE A 301 -10.69 -7.80 -14.27
CA PHE A 301 -10.50 -6.51 -13.58
C PHE A 301 -9.05 -6.02 -13.72
N PHE A 302 -8.04 -6.84 -13.43
CA PHE A 302 -6.64 -6.41 -13.55
C PHE A 302 -6.20 -6.20 -15.00
N ARG A 303 -6.77 -6.94 -15.96
CA ARG A 303 -6.56 -6.63 -17.39
C ARG A 303 -7.13 -5.26 -17.76
N TRP A 304 -8.30 -4.90 -17.22
CA TRP A 304 -8.85 -3.55 -17.35
C TRP A 304 -7.94 -2.50 -16.68
N VAL A 305 -7.43 -2.78 -15.49
CA VAL A 305 -6.48 -1.89 -14.80
C VAL A 305 -5.27 -1.60 -15.67
N TYR A 306 -4.65 -2.61 -16.26
CA TYR A 306 -3.45 -2.45 -17.11
C TYR A 306 -3.71 -1.75 -18.44
N THR A 307 -4.95 -1.75 -18.93
CA THR A 307 -5.28 -1.14 -20.25
C THR A 307 -5.98 0.20 -20.14
N LYS A 308 -6.61 0.51 -19.00
CA LYS A 308 -7.47 1.69 -18.80
C LYS A 308 -7.21 2.41 -17.46
N GLY A 309 -6.44 1.82 -16.56
CA GLY A 309 -6.24 2.31 -15.21
C GLY A 309 -5.03 3.23 -15.02
N ASP A 310 -4.24 3.49 -16.05
CA ASP A 310 -3.00 4.27 -15.96
C ASP A 310 -3.23 5.72 -15.53
N ALA A 311 -4.26 6.35 -16.08
CA ALA A 311 -4.59 7.75 -15.76
C ALA A 311 -4.93 7.92 -14.27
N GLN A 312 -5.69 6.97 -13.71
CA GLN A 312 -6.06 6.96 -12.30
C GLN A 312 -4.84 6.74 -11.40
N ALA A 313 -3.92 5.85 -11.80
CA ALA A 313 -2.68 5.61 -11.07
C ALA A 313 -1.82 6.89 -11.04
N LYS A 314 -1.58 7.51 -12.19
CA LYS A 314 -0.80 8.75 -12.30
C LYS A 314 -1.42 9.92 -11.54
N GLN A 315 -2.75 10.06 -11.52
CA GLN A 315 -3.45 11.09 -10.74
C GLN A 315 -3.20 11.00 -9.23
N LEU A 316 -2.78 9.83 -8.74
CA LEU A 316 -2.52 9.53 -7.35
C LEU A 316 -1.04 9.27 -7.07
N ASP A 317 -0.15 9.69 -7.99
CA ASP A 317 1.31 9.56 -7.90
C ASP A 317 1.81 8.10 -7.82
N TYR A 318 1.03 7.15 -8.37
CA TYR A 318 1.51 5.80 -8.64
C TYR A 318 2.07 5.69 -10.06
N VAL A 319 2.97 4.74 -10.24
CA VAL A 319 3.56 4.42 -11.54
C VAL A 319 2.86 3.18 -12.11
N PRO A 320 2.16 3.29 -13.24
CA PRO A 320 1.64 2.14 -13.99
C PRO A 320 2.76 1.19 -14.40
N LEU A 321 2.42 -0.07 -14.61
CA LEU A 321 3.39 -1.05 -15.09
C LEU A 321 3.66 -0.84 -16.59
N PRO A 322 4.92 -1.01 -17.05
CA PRO A 322 5.21 -0.91 -18.48
C PRO A 322 4.58 -2.07 -19.27
N ASP A 323 4.22 -1.83 -20.53
CA ASP A 323 3.56 -2.83 -21.41
C ASP A 323 4.33 -4.14 -21.52
N THR A 324 5.67 -4.09 -21.49
CA THR A 324 6.52 -5.29 -21.50
C THR A 324 6.31 -6.16 -20.27
N LEU A 325 6.11 -5.56 -19.10
CA LEU A 325 5.82 -6.29 -17.87
C LEU A 325 4.38 -6.82 -17.87
N VAL A 326 3.43 -6.05 -18.37
CA VAL A 326 2.03 -6.50 -18.54
C VAL A 326 1.97 -7.74 -19.44
N THR A 327 2.71 -7.75 -20.56
CA THR A 327 2.81 -8.91 -21.45
C THR A 327 3.37 -10.15 -20.72
N GLN A 328 4.39 -9.97 -19.86
CA GLN A 328 4.94 -11.06 -19.05
C GLN A 328 3.91 -11.58 -18.02
N ILE A 329 3.12 -10.68 -17.42
CA ILE A 329 2.05 -11.05 -16.47
C ILE A 329 0.98 -11.87 -17.18
N GLU A 330 0.53 -11.48 -18.37
CA GLU A 330 -0.48 -12.23 -19.13
C GLU A 330 0.02 -13.61 -19.55
N ALA A 331 1.27 -13.72 -19.99
CA ALA A 331 1.92 -15.00 -20.27
C ALA A 331 2.03 -15.89 -19.01
N TYR A 332 2.34 -15.27 -17.87
CA TYR A 332 2.37 -15.98 -16.59
C TYR A 332 0.99 -16.51 -16.18
N TRP A 333 -0.09 -15.72 -16.37
CA TRP A 333 -1.46 -16.17 -16.12
C TRP A 333 -1.83 -17.36 -16.99
N ALA A 334 -1.57 -17.27 -18.31
CA ALA A 334 -1.85 -18.36 -19.26
C ALA A 334 -1.14 -19.67 -18.89
N LYS A 335 0.04 -19.60 -18.29
CA LYS A 335 0.84 -20.77 -17.89
C LYS A 335 0.42 -21.36 -16.53
N ASN A 336 0.03 -20.52 -15.57
CA ASN A 336 -0.05 -20.90 -14.16
C ASN A 336 -1.47 -20.92 -13.58
N LEU A 337 -2.45 -20.37 -14.28
CA LEU A 337 -3.84 -20.26 -13.82
C LEU A 337 -4.79 -21.04 -14.73
N PRO A 338 -5.91 -21.54 -14.20
CA PRO A 338 -6.93 -22.22 -15.02
C PRO A 338 -7.57 -21.24 -16.00
N HIS A 339 -7.90 -21.74 -17.19
CA HIS A 339 -8.57 -21.02 -18.29
C HIS A 339 -10.08 -20.98 -18.08
#